data_e98277ba5d97c813e6d7892ba008313b
#
_entry.id   e98277ba5d97c813e6d7892ba008313b
#
_cell.length_a   1.000
_cell.length_b   1.000
_cell.length_c   1.000
_cell.angle_alpha   90.00
_cell.angle_beta   90.00
_cell.angle_gamma   90.00
#
_symmetry.space_group_name_H-M   'P 1'
#
loop_
_entity.id
_entity.type
_entity.pdbx_description
1 polymer ?
#
loop_
_entity_poly.entity_id
_entity_poly.type
_entity_poly.pdbx_seq_one_letter_code
_entity_poly.pdbx_strand_id
1 'polypeptide(L)'
;MEHFYKTCGENWFNYPDIYSQIVLDANDNSHFVEVGSWKGMSSVYLAVEIINSNKNIKFDCVDLWGTDPNRLYADRKGLYDTFIKNIEPVKDIINPIVSLSWDAASMYEDNSLDFVWLDAGHKYEDIKKDIVAWYPKVKVGGTIAGHDYTTARGVQTAVNEYFNK
;
A
#
# COMPACT_ATOMS: atom_id res chain seq x y z
N MET A 1 6.91 -16.38 -11.80
CA MET A 1 6.27 -17.02 -10.60
C MET A 1 4.76 -17.01 -10.81
N GLU A 2 4.05 -18.08 -10.42
CA GLU A 2 2.58 -18.08 -10.43
C GLU A 2 2.02 -17.31 -9.26
N HIS A 3 0.84 -16.67 -9.47
CA HIS A 3 0.16 -15.94 -8.42
C HIS A 3 -0.47 -16.87 -7.38
N PHE A 4 -0.25 -16.57 -6.11
CA PHE A 4 -0.82 -17.31 -4.96
C PHE A 4 -1.58 -16.39 -3.96
N TYR A 5 -1.73 -15.12 -4.26
CA TYR A 5 -2.34 -14.11 -3.37
C TYR A 5 -3.71 -14.51 -2.81
N LYS A 6 -4.51 -15.30 -3.56
CA LYS A 6 -5.84 -15.77 -3.12
C LYS A 6 -5.80 -16.67 -1.86
N THR A 7 -4.63 -17.13 -1.45
CA THR A 7 -4.44 -17.90 -0.23
C THR A 7 -4.18 -17.03 0.99
N CYS A 8 -4.03 -15.70 0.82
CA CYS A 8 -3.59 -14.79 1.86
C CYS A 8 -4.70 -14.25 2.78
N GLY A 9 -5.94 -14.70 2.64
CA GLY A 9 -7.04 -14.30 3.51
C GLY A 9 -8.30 -13.85 2.76
N GLU A 10 -9.03 -12.89 3.31
CA GLU A 10 -10.27 -12.36 2.76
C GLU A 10 -10.02 -11.71 1.39
N ASN A 11 -10.90 -11.98 0.43
CA ASN A 11 -10.77 -11.49 -0.95
C ASN A 11 -11.30 -10.03 -1.08
N TRP A 12 -10.56 -9.08 -0.51
CA TRP A 12 -10.85 -7.64 -0.66
C TRP A 12 -10.05 -6.99 -1.79
N PHE A 13 -9.06 -7.68 -2.33
CA PHE A 13 -8.25 -7.24 -3.44
C PHE A 13 -8.98 -7.47 -4.77
N ASN A 14 -9.47 -6.41 -5.39
CA ASN A 14 -10.29 -6.45 -6.61
C ASN A 14 -9.74 -5.57 -7.76
N TYR A 15 -8.48 -5.14 -7.66
CA TYR A 15 -7.81 -4.24 -8.61
C TYR A 15 -6.47 -4.79 -9.17
N PRO A 16 -6.36 -6.09 -9.50
CA PRO A 16 -5.10 -6.66 -9.97
C PRO A 16 -4.58 -5.98 -11.24
N ASP A 17 -5.46 -5.60 -12.17
CA ASP A 17 -5.10 -4.96 -13.43
C ASP A 17 -4.38 -3.63 -13.22
N ILE A 18 -4.72 -2.87 -12.15
CA ILE A 18 -4.04 -1.62 -11.81
C ILE A 18 -2.60 -1.92 -11.40
N TYR A 19 -2.39 -2.90 -10.56
CA TYR A 19 -1.04 -3.27 -10.11
C TYR A 19 -0.19 -3.84 -11.24
N SER A 20 -0.75 -4.68 -12.11
CA SER A 20 -0.04 -5.17 -13.29
C SER A 20 0.36 -4.01 -14.21
N GLN A 21 -0.54 -3.04 -14.45
CA GLN A 21 -0.22 -1.89 -15.31
C GLN A 21 0.86 -1.01 -14.68
N ILE A 22 0.82 -0.74 -13.37
CA ILE A 22 1.83 0.05 -12.67
C ILE A 22 3.22 -0.60 -12.78
N VAL A 23 3.31 -1.92 -12.63
CA VAL A 23 4.59 -2.63 -12.82
C VAL A 23 5.03 -2.60 -14.28
N LEU A 24 4.11 -2.74 -15.23
CA LEU A 24 4.41 -2.67 -16.66
C LEU A 24 5.02 -1.32 -17.04
N ASP A 25 4.45 -0.23 -16.53
CA ASP A 25 4.86 1.14 -16.83
C ASP A 25 6.08 1.60 -16.03
N ALA A 26 6.43 0.90 -14.96
CA ALA A 26 7.55 1.27 -14.08
C ALA A 26 8.90 1.19 -14.81
N ASN A 27 9.79 2.08 -14.44
CA ASN A 27 11.19 2.01 -14.82
C ASN A 27 11.98 1.10 -13.86
N ASP A 28 13.16 0.69 -14.30
CA ASP A 28 14.13 0.06 -13.41
C ASP A 28 14.53 1.01 -12.29
N ASN A 29 14.74 0.49 -11.08
CA ASN A 29 14.99 1.26 -9.86
C ASN A 29 13.83 2.15 -9.37
N SER A 30 12.59 1.86 -9.81
CA SER A 30 11.40 2.49 -9.23
C SER A 30 11.23 2.12 -7.76
N HIS A 31 10.55 2.99 -7.01
CA HIS A 31 10.25 2.77 -5.60
C HIS A 31 8.74 2.88 -5.36
N PHE A 32 8.14 1.81 -4.88
CA PHE A 32 6.72 1.65 -4.64
C PHE A 32 6.43 1.56 -3.14
N VAL A 33 5.31 2.12 -2.72
CA VAL A 33 4.81 2.01 -1.34
C VAL A 33 3.34 1.65 -1.34
N GLU A 34 2.97 0.61 -0.59
CA GLU A 34 1.60 0.26 -0.24
C GLU A 34 1.33 0.63 1.21
N VAL A 35 0.30 1.42 1.46
CA VAL A 35 -0.12 1.87 2.79
C VAL A 35 -1.45 1.20 3.15
N GLY A 36 -1.42 0.32 4.15
CA GLY A 36 -2.55 -0.53 4.50
C GLY A 36 -2.45 -1.91 3.86
N SER A 37 -1.43 -2.68 4.22
CA SER A 37 -1.15 -3.99 3.59
C SER A 37 -1.93 -5.15 4.23
N TRP A 38 -2.55 -4.96 5.40
CA TRP A 38 -3.38 -5.95 6.07
C TRP A 38 -2.70 -7.34 6.16
N LYS A 39 -3.32 -8.39 5.57
CA LYS A 39 -2.79 -9.76 5.51
C LYS A 39 -1.87 -10.01 4.30
N GLY A 40 -1.62 -8.98 3.47
CA GLY A 40 -0.68 -9.03 2.36
C GLY A 40 -1.22 -9.59 1.04
N MET A 41 -2.54 -9.68 0.84
CA MET A 41 -3.07 -10.22 -0.43
C MET A 41 -2.67 -9.37 -1.64
N SER A 42 -2.87 -8.06 -1.57
CA SER A 42 -2.46 -7.09 -2.60
C SER A 42 -0.93 -7.01 -2.71
N SER A 43 -0.25 -6.99 -1.55
CA SER A 43 1.21 -6.95 -1.48
C SER A 43 1.86 -8.14 -2.17
N VAL A 44 1.34 -9.36 -1.94
CA VAL A 44 1.81 -10.59 -2.61
C VAL A 44 1.58 -10.52 -4.11
N TYR A 45 0.40 -10.02 -4.55
CA TYR A 45 0.14 -9.86 -5.97
C TYR A 45 1.18 -8.94 -6.62
N LEU A 46 1.38 -7.75 -6.05
CA LEU A 46 2.33 -6.77 -6.58
C LEU A 46 3.77 -7.30 -6.59
N ALA A 47 4.18 -8.01 -5.53
CA ALA A 47 5.51 -8.61 -5.46
C ALA A 47 5.72 -9.68 -6.55
N VAL A 48 4.72 -10.50 -6.86
CA VAL A 48 4.79 -11.48 -7.96
C VAL A 48 4.90 -10.77 -9.31
N GLU A 49 4.15 -9.69 -9.54
CA GLU A 49 4.28 -8.88 -10.75
C GLU A 49 5.69 -8.27 -10.87
N ILE A 50 6.24 -7.74 -9.77
CA ILE A 50 7.61 -7.21 -9.75
C ILE A 50 8.63 -8.32 -10.12
N ILE A 51 8.54 -9.50 -9.52
CA ILE A 51 9.41 -10.65 -9.85
C ILE A 51 9.30 -10.99 -11.35
N ASN A 52 8.08 -11.10 -11.87
CA ASN A 52 7.83 -11.50 -13.23
C ASN A 52 8.28 -10.45 -14.27
N SER A 53 8.34 -9.19 -13.87
CA SER A 53 8.82 -8.10 -14.74
C SER A 53 10.34 -8.13 -14.95
N ASN A 54 11.09 -8.81 -14.08
CA ASN A 54 12.56 -8.77 -14.00
C ASN A 54 13.11 -7.34 -13.78
N LYS A 55 12.32 -6.40 -13.30
CA LYS A 55 12.75 -5.03 -12.95
C LYS A 55 13.24 -4.98 -11.52
N ASN A 56 14.24 -4.13 -11.26
CA ASN A 56 14.70 -3.83 -9.91
C ASN A 56 13.77 -2.75 -9.31
N ILE A 57 12.69 -3.16 -8.66
CA ILE A 57 11.73 -2.26 -8.01
C ILE A 57 11.81 -2.47 -6.51
N LYS A 58 12.01 -1.39 -5.74
CA LYS A 58 11.86 -1.41 -4.29
C LYS A 58 10.39 -1.36 -3.94
N PHE A 59 9.96 -2.19 -2.98
CA PHE A 59 8.57 -2.24 -2.56
C PHE A 59 8.44 -2.28 -1.03
N ASP A 60 7.93 -1.21 -0.46
CA ASP A 60 7.66 -1.06 0.96
C ASP A 60 6.17 -1.27 1.25
N CYS A 61 5.86 -2.03 2.31
CA CYS A 61 4.50 -2.24 2.81
C CYS A 61 4.39 -1.61 4.20
N VAL A 62 3.54 -0.60 4.33
CA VAL A 62 3.31 0.16 5.57
C VAL A 62 1.98 -0.24 6.18
N ASP A 63 1.99 -0.71 7.41
CA ASP A 63 0.79 -0.96 8.21
C ASP A 63 1.16 -0.92 9.71
N LEU A 64 0.16 -0.75 10.57
CA LEU A 64 0.32 -0.93 12.01
C LEU A 64 0.23 -2.40 12.42
N TRP A 65 -0.43 -3.24 11.64
CA TRP A 65 -0.74 -4.64 11.91
C TRP A 65 -1.26 -4.90 13.34
N GLY A 66 -2.01 -3.91 13.89
CA GLY A 66 -2.57 -4.02 15.22
C GLY A 66 -1.60 -3.78 16.37
N THR A 67 -0.41 -3.23 16.10
CA THR A 67 0.61 -2.95 17.12
C THR A 67 0.35 -1.66 17.91
N ASP A 68 -0.57 -0.79 17.48
CA ASP A 68 -0.89 0.45 18.21
C ASP A 68 -1.68 0.13 19.50
N PRO A 69 -1.10 0.36 20.69
CA PRO A 69 -1.76 0.09 21.96
C PRO A 69 -2.96 1.01 22.23
N ASN A 70 -3.06 2.15 21.52
CA ASN A 70 -4.16 3.11 21.64
C ASN A 70 -5.34 2.79 20.71
N ARG A 71 -5.15 1.91 19.75
CA ARG A 71 -6.17 1.42 18.84
C ARG A 71 -6.47 -0.04 19.18
N LEU A 72 -7.32 -0.25 20.19
CA LEU A 72 -7.77 -1.58 20.63
C LEU A 72 -8.68 -2.23 19.57
N TYR A 73 -8.06 -2.80 18.58
CA TYR A 73 -8.71 -3.75 17.68
C TYR A 73 -8.35 -5.16 18.17
N ALA A 74 -9.16 -5.71 19.07
CA ALA A 74 -8.94 -7.06 19.65
C ALA A 74 -8.84 -8.17 18.59
N ASP A 75 -9.40 -7.93 17.41
CA ASP A 75 -9.40 -8.80 16.22
C ASP A 75 -8.09 -8.79 15.42
N ARG A 76 -7.15 -7.91 15.76
CA ARG A 76 -5.87 -7.76 15.03
C ARG A 76 -4.67 -8.44 15.70
N LYS A 77 -4.93 -9.19 16.77
CA LYS A 77 -3.85 -9.97 17.43
C LYS A 77 -3.29 -11.01 16.45
N GLY A 78 -1.95 -10.97 16.24
CA GLY A 78 -1.25 -11.87 15.32
C GLY A 78 -1.42 -11.52 13.84
N LEU A 79 -1.94 -10.31 13.53
CA LEU A 79 -2.08 -9.86 12.14
C LEU A 79 -0.71 -9.73 11.46
N TYR A 80 0.29 -9.17 12.17
CA TYR A 80 1.66 -9.07 11.65
C TYR A 80 2.25 -10.44 11.33
N ASP A 81 2.10 -11.42 12.24
CA ASP A 81 2.58 -12.79 12.01
C ASP A 81 1.89 -13.43 10.79
N THR A 82 0.60 -13.14 10.61
CA THR A 82 -0.15 -13.60 9.44
C THR A 82 0.38 -12.97 8.16
N PHE A 83 0.63 -11.66 8.16
CA PHE A 83 1.24 -10.95 7.03
C PHE A 83 2.61 -11.55 6.67
N ILE A 84 3.51 -11.68 7.66
CA ILE A 84 4.86 -12.25 7.46
C ILE A 84 4.79 -13.67 6.89
N LYS A 85 3.88 -14.51 7.40
CA LYS A 85 3.66 -15.86 6.87
C LYS A 85 3.20 -15.84 5.42
N ASN A 86 2.30 -14.95 5.06
CA ASN A 86 1.73 -14.86 3.73
C ASN A 86 2.75 -14.37 2.69
N ILE A 87 3.62 -13.44 3.08
CA ILE A 87 4.65 -12.89 2.17
C ILE A 87 5.91 -13.77 2.07
N GLU A 88 6.04 -14.84 2.88
CA GLU A 88 7.27 -15.65 2.93
C GLU A 88 7.83 -16.07 1.56
N PRO A 89 6.99 -16.47 0.57
CA PRO A 89 7.51 -16.83 -0.76
C PRO A 89 8.07 -15.66 -1.58
N VAL A 90 7.78 -14.42 -1.20
CA VAL A 90 8.17 -13.17 -1.89
C VAL A 90 8.84 -12.16 -0.95
N LYS A 91 9.30 -12.60 0.21
CA LYS A 91 9.88 -11.76 1.27
C LYS A 91 11.08 -10.92 0.83
N ASP A 92 11.83 -11.38 -0.16
CA ASP A 92 13.00 -10.65 -0.66
C ASP A 92 12.62 -9.42 -1.50
N ILE A 93 11.36 -9.30 -1.89
CA ILE A 93 10.80 -8.16 -2.64
C ILE A 93 10.13 -7.15 -1.71
N ILE A 94 9.50 -7.62 -0.62
CA ILE A 94 8.68 -6.81 0.27
C ILE A 94 9.49 -6.38 1.49
N ASN A 95 9.50 -5.08 1.78
CA ASN A 95 10.05 -4.52 3.02
C ASN A 95 8.89 -4.06 3.93
N PRO A 96 8.56 -4.80 5.01
CA PRO A 96 7.52 -4.40 5.96
C PRO A 96 7.96 -3.23 6.84
N ILE A 97 7.11 -2.22 6.97
CA ILE A 97 7.32 -1.05 7.83
C ILE A 97 6.14 -0.93 8.81
N VAL A 98 6.40 -1.23 10.08
CA VAL A 98 5.40 -1.11 11.16
C VAL A 98 5.33 0.34 11.60
N SER A 99 4.35 1.09 11.10
CA SER A 99 4.21 2.52 11.38
C SER A 99 2.80 3.03 11.14
N LEU A 100 2.44 4.16 11.75
CA LEU A 100 1.32 4.97 11.27
C LEU A 100 1.63 5.49 9.87
N SER A 101 0.62 5.55 9.02
CA SER A 101 0.76 5.96 7.62
C SER A 101 1.51 7.28 7.46
N TRP A 102 1.03 8.35 8.09
CA TRP A 102 1.63 9.69 7.98
C TRP A 102 3.02 9.81 8.64
N ASP A 103 3.32 8.97 9.64
CA ASP A 103 4.66 8.94 10.25
C ASP A 103 5.65 8.24 9.31
N ALA A 104 5.21 7.14 8.66
CA ALA A 104 6.03 6.46 7.65
C ALA A 104 6.37 7.37 6.48
N ALA A 105 5.46 8.25 6.04
CA ALA A 105 5.73 9.19 4.97
C ALA A 105 6.94 10.08 5.24
N SER A 106 7.25 10.37 6.52
CA SER A 106 8.44 11.17 6.89
C SER A 106 9.78 10.48 6.62
N MET A 107 9.77 9.17 6.36
CA MET A 107 10.96 8.39 6.03
C MET A 107 11.43 8.58 4.58
N TYR A 108 10.60 9.23 3.75
CA TYR A 108 10.85 9.41 2.33
C TYR A 108 11.10 10.88 1.99
N GLU A 109 12.04 11.12 1.10
CA GLU A 109 12.28 12.45 0.54
C GLU A 109 11.11 12.85 -0.38
N ASP A 110 10.87 14.14 -0.52
CA ASP A 110 9.89 14.63 -1.48
C ASP A 110 10.32 14.27 -2.92
N ASN A 111 9.36 13.97 -3.79
CA ASN A 111 9.59 13.56 -5.17
C ASN A 111 10.51 12.32 -5.32
N SER A 112 10.42 11.35 -4.41
CA SER A 112 11.27 10.16 -4.41
C SER A 112 10.56 8.86 -4.80
N LEU A 113 9.22 8.83 -4.73
CA LEU A 113 8.42 7.63 -4.97
C LEU A 113 7.78 7.64 -6.37
N ASP A 114 7.81 6.49 -7.03
CA ASP A 114 7.19 6.31 -8.34
C ASP A 114 5.72 5.92 -8.22
N PHE A 115 5.37 5.19 -7.17
CA PHE A 115 3.99 4.74 -6.89
C PHE A 115 3.69 4.71 -5.40
N VAL A 116 2.53 5.24 -5.02
CA VAL A 116 1.96 5.13 -3.68
C VAL A 116 0.52 4.67 -3.77
N TRP A 117 0.17 3.60 -3.05
CA TRP A 117 -1.18 3.08 -2.87
C TRP A 117 -1.68 3.35 -1.46
N LEU A 118 -2.85 3.99 -1.31
CA LEU A 118 -3.46 4.32 -0.02
C LEU A 118 -4.71 3.46 0.23
N ASP A 119 -4.64 2.56 1.20
CA ASP A 119 -5.72 1.66 1.60
C ASP A 119 -5.71 1.36 3.11
N ALA A 120 -5.43 2.37 3.94
CA ALA A 120 -5.30 2.20 5.39
C ALA A 120 -6.59 2.58 6.15
N GLY A 121 -6.77 3.84 6.50
CA GLY A 121 -7.96 4.33 7.19
C GLY A 121 -9.01 4.84 6.21
N HIS A 122 -10.31 4.56 6.46
CA HIS A 122 -11.40 4.98 5.54
C HIS A 122 -12.19 6.18 6.07
N LYS A 123 -11.80 6.74 7.22
CA LYS A 123 -12.42 7.98 7.74
C LYS A 123 -11.82 9.17 7.00
N TYR A 124 -12.65 10.20 6.79
CA TYR A 124 -12.25 11.44 6.12
C TYR A 124 -10.93 12.03 6.67
N GLU A 125 -10.80 12.14 8.00
CA GLU A 125 -9.62 12.74 8.64
C GLU A 125 -8.35 11.88 8.45
N ASP A 126 -8.49 10.55 8.41
CA ASP A 126 -7.36 9.64 8.19
C ASP A 126 -6.85 9.77 6.74
N ILE A 127 -7.75 9.67 5.75
CA ILE A 127 -7.42 9.82 4.33
C ILE A 127 -6.85 11.21 4.02
N LYS A 128 -7.42 12.27 4.61
CA LYS A 128 -6.90 13.62 4.40
C LYS A 128 -5.46 13.75 4.88
N LYS A 129 -5.13 13.18 6.04
CA LYS A 129 -3.76 13.14 6.55
C LYS A 129 -2.85 12.33 5.64
N ASP A 130 -3.31 11.16 5.18
CA ASP A 130 -2.54 10.31 4.28
C ASP A 130 -2.23 11.02 2.97
N ILE A 131 -3.21 11.63 2.31
CA ILE A 131 -2.97 12.37 1.06
C ILE A 131 -1.98 13.52 1.28
N VAL A 132 -2.14 14.30 2.35
CA VAL A 132 -1.24 15.44 2.65
C VAL A 132 0.19 14.97 2.91
N ALA A 133 0.36 13.82 3.58
CA ALA A 133 1.68 13.27 3.91
C ALA A 133 2.36 12.62 2.69
N TRP A 134 1.62 11.84 1.90
CA TRP A 134 2.18 11.03 0.83
C TRP A 134 2.27 11.72 -0.53
N TYR A 135 1.35 12.63 -0.86
CA TYR A 135 1.35 13.32 -2.16
C TYR A 135 2.67 14.03 -2.48
N PRO A 136 3.31 14.77 -1.53
CA PRO A 136 4.61 15.40 -1.79
C PRO A 136 5.73 14.39 -2.07
N LYS A 137 5.59 13.14 -1.62
CA LYS A 137 6.61 12.09 -1.79
C LYS A 137 6.63 11.52 -3.19
N VAL A 138 5.52 11.63 -3.92
CA VAL A 138 5.39 11.10 -5.27
C VAL A 138 6.11 12.01 -6.27
N LYS A 139 6.91 11.40 -7.14
CA LYS A 139 7.62 12.09 -8.23
C LYS A 139 6.66 12.79 -9.19
N VAL A 140 7.11 13.82 -9.85
CA VAL A 140 6.42 14.34 -11.03
C VAL A 140 6.37 13.24 -12.09
N GLY A 141 5.17 12.90 -12.53
CA GLY A 141 4.92 11.76 -13.43
C GLY A 141 4.76 10.40 -12.71
N GLY A 142 4.95 10.35 -11.40
CA GLY A 142 4.60 9.19 -10.58
C GLY A 142 3.10 9.10 -10.32
N THR A 143 2.67 8.03 -9.66
CA THR A 143 1.24 7.76 -9.42
C THR A 143 0.95 7.65 -7.93
N ILE A 144 -0.06 8.40 -7.45
CA ILE A 144 -0.74 8.14 -6.18
C ILE A 144 -2.16 7.66 -6.47
N ALA A 145 -2.54 6.55 -5.86
CA ALA A 145 -3.86 5.94 -6.04
C ALA A 145 -4.33 5.34 -4.71
N GLY A 146 -5.54 4.80 -4.66
CA GLY A 146 -6.07 4.19 -3.45
C GLY A 146 -7.37 3.45 -3.69
N HIS A 147 -7.83 2.79 -2.64
CA HIS A 147 -9.06 2.00 -2.66
C HIS A 147 -10.26 2.77 -2.07
N ASP A 148 -11.44 2.14 -2.09
CA ASP A 148 -12.68 2.58 -1.42
C ASP A 148 -13.28 3.94 -1.84
N TYR A 149 -12.87 4.52 -2.95
CA TYR A 149 -13.43 5.81 -3.42
C TYR A 149 -14.95 5.76 -3.63
N THR A 150 -15.49 4.63 -4.11
CA THR A 150 -16.93 4.47 -4.38
C THR A 150 -17.69 3.88 -3.20
N THR A 151 -17.01 3.25 -2.25
CA THR A 151 -17.61 2.50 -1.14
C THR A 151 -17.57 3.24 0.18
N ALA A 152 -16.57 4.10 0.38
CA ALA A 152 -16.38 4.86 1.62
C ALA A 152 -16.51 6.37 1.38
N ARG A 153 -17.60 6.98 1.93
CA ARG A 153 -17.87 8.42 1.78
C ARG A 153 -16.73 9.30 2.31
N GLY A 154 -16.04 8.85 3.35
CA GLY A 154 -14.88 9.59 3.91
C GLY A 154 -13.75 9.70 2.90
N VAL A 155 -13.44 8.60 2.19
CA VAL A 155 -12.43 8.55 1.12
C VAL A 155 -12.84 9.48 -0.03
N GLN A 156 -14.08 9.33 -0.55
CA GLN A 156 -14.58 10.16 -1.64
C GLN A 156 -14.49 11.65 -1.33
N THR A 157 -14.90 12.05 -0.11
CA THR A 157 -14.87 13.46 0.28
C THR A 157 -13.45 14.00 0.34
N ALA A 158 -12.52 13.30 0.99
CA ALA A 158 -11.13 13.74 1.13
C ALA A 158 -10.42 13.85 -0.23
N VAL A 159 -10.60 12.86 -1.11
CA VAL A 159 -10.03 12.84 -2.46
C VAL A 159 -10.56 14.02 -3.28
N ASN A 160 -11.89 14.26 -3.28
CA ASN A 160 -12.50 15.35 -4.03
C ASN A 160 -12.04 16.72 -3.52
N GLU A 161 -11.95 16.92 -2.22
CA GLU A 161 -11.45 18.18 -1.66
C GLU A 161 -9.99 18.48 -2.05
N TYR A 162 -9.17 17.45 -2.15
CA TYR A 162 -7.74 17.62 -2.41
C TYR A 162 -7.45 17.80 -3.89
N PHE A 163 -8.04 16.98 -4.78
CA PHE A 163 -7.68 16.91 -6.18
C PHE A 163 -8.61 17.67 -7.14
N ASN A 164 -9.85 17.99 -6.74
CA ASN A 164 -10.81 18.73 -7.59
C ASN A 164 -10.86 20.24 -7.28
N LYS A 165 -9.72 20.85 -7.00
CA LYS A 165 -9.59 22.30 -6.75
C LYS A 165 -9.43 23.08 -8.04
#